data_27502167a0cb004b932d4884553f969d
#
_entry.id   27502167a0cb004b932d4884553f969d
#
_cell.length_a   1.000
_cell.length_b   1.000
_cell.length_c   1.000
_cell.angle_alpha   90.00
_cell.angle_beta   90.00
_cell.angle_gamma   90.00
#
_symmetry.space_group_name_H-M   'P 1'
#
loop_
_entity.id
_entity.type
_entity.pdbx_description
1 polymer ?
#
loop_
_entity_poly.entity_id
_entity_poly.type
_entity_poly.pdbx_seq_one_letter_code
_entity_poly.pdbx_strand_id
1 'polypeptide(L)'
;NEDEIPGNGKDDDNNGYVDDVNGWSFLGGESQDIKDEATELKRLVFIDRKYFGDKRADEITAVDKVRFETYQAQKKKYDEEVAKNAATYQNIKMLADYMQHVKDASNGVFSKETNASYVPQNEMEKKIQSRIKLFFISLSPEQLDHEISGALSMFEVQVKMASIDADSVRASIVGDDPNNLSQRFYGCNRYEGPDAMHGTHVSGIIAGTRGNGVGIDGVANNARIMVLRAVPNGDERDKDVANAIRYAVDNGAKVINMSFGKYYVLHKDYVDEAVKYAM
;
A
#
# COMPACT_ATOMS: atom_id res chain seq x y z
N ASN A 1 12.72 22.10 2.33
CA ASN A 1 12.24 23.36 2.90
C ASN A 1 13.41 24.11 3.54
N GLU A 2 13.78 25.28 3.05
CA GLU A 2 14.95 26.04 3.55
C GLU A 2 14.58 26.95 4.73
N ASP A 3 13.30 27.16 4.95
CA ASP A 3 12.79 28.06 5.99
C ASP A 3 12.54 27.29 7.32
N GLU A 4 12.66 25.93 7.29
CA GLU A 4 12.54 25.07 8.47
C GLU A 4 13.88 24.79 9.16
N ILE A 5 13.89 24.83 10.49
CA ILE A 5 15.03 24.46 11.33
C ILE A 5 14.87 23.00 11.78
N PRO A 6 15.68 22.07 11.28
CA PRO A 6 15.45 20.63 11.51
C PRO A 6 15.41 20.25 12.99
N GLY A 7 14.34 19.55 13.40
CA GLY A 7 14.24 18.89 14.70
C GLY A 7 14.02 19.82 15.90
N ASN A 8 13.55 21.04 15.66
CA ASN A 8 13.26 21.99 16.75
C ASN A 8 11.83 21.88 17.31
N GLY A 9 10.96 21.07 16.68
CA GLY A 9 9.57 20.83 17.07
C GLY A 9 8.65 22.03 16.80
N LYS A 10 9.01 22.91 15.87
CA LYS A 10 8.22 24.09 15.51
C LYS A 10 7.95 24.08 14.01
N ASP A 11 6.93 24.77 13.62
CA ASP A 11 6.59 25.17 12.27
C ASP A 11 7.20 26.58 12.08
N ASP A 12 8.42 26.65 11.54
CA ASP A 12 9.18 27.91 11.49
C ASP A 12 8.72 28.84 10.37
N ASP A 13 8.14 28.29 9.29
CA ASP A 13 7.60 29.05 8.16
C ASP A 13 6.06 29.30 8.26
N ASN A 14 5.43 28.76 9.29
CA ASN A 14 3.98 28.88 9.55
C ASN A 14 3.09 28.34 8.43
N ASN A 15 3.54 27.26 7.75
CA ASN A 15 2.78 26.59 6.71
C ASN A 15 1.78 25.54 7.25
N GLY A 16 1.81 25.24 8.55
CA GLY A 16 0.95 24.28 9.25
C GLY A 16 1.57 22.89 9.41
N TYR A 17 2.84 22.70 9.06
CA TYR A 17 3.55 21.42 9.10
C TYR A 17 4.88 21.55 9.85
N VAL A 18 5.01 20.89 10.98
CA VAL A 18 6.14 21.00 11.90
C VAL A 18 7.35 20.22 11.39
N ASP A 19 8.54 20.85 11.33
CA ASP A 19 9.80 20.23 10.89
C ASP A 19 9.70 19.52 9.51
N ASP A 20 9.00 20.08 8.54
CA ASP A 20 8.77 19.49 7.21
C ASP A 20 9.91 19.72 6.21
N VAL A 21 11.15 19.62 6.68
CA VAL A 21 12.40 19.96 5.98
C VAL A 21 12.54 19.29 4.60
N ASN A 22 12.19 18.00 4.47
CA ASN A 22 12.36 17.22 3.24
C ASN A 22 11.04 16.80 2.60
N GLY A 23 9.92 17.08 3.25
CA GLY A 23 8.58 16.68 2.82
C GLY A 23 7.71 16.22 3.98
N TRP A 24 6.59 15.57 3.66
CA TRP A 24 5.55 15.23 4.62
C TRP A 24 4.94 13.85 4.39
N SER A 25 4.50 13.20 5.46
CA SER A 25 3.75 11.94 5.42
C SER A 25 2.31 12.17 5.89
N PHE A 26 1.35 12.01 4.98
CA PHE A 26 -0.08 12.02 5.30
C PHE A 26 -0.58 10.68 5.88
N LEU A 27 0.33 9.71 6.04
CA LEU A 27 0.05 8.36 6.55
C LEU A 27 0.69 8.11 7.92
N GLY A 28 1.28 9.12 8.53
CA GLY A 28 1.92 9.01 9.83
C GLY A 28 1.17 9.75 10.92
N GLY A 29 1.33 9.32 12.15
CA GLY A 29 0.89 10.02 13.36
C GLY A 29 2.07 10.33 14.27
N GLU A 30 1.83 10.54 15.56
CA GLU A 30 2.88 10.93 16.50
C GLU A 30 4.02 9.90 16.59
N SER A 31 3.71 8.62 16.69
CA SER A 31 4.69 7.55 16.93
C SER A 31 4.65 6.40 15.93
N GLN A 32 3.62 6.31 15.10
CA GLN A 32 3.40 5.20 14.17
C GLN A 32 3.02 5.71 12.77
N ASP A 33 3.21 4.83 11.80
CA ASP A 33 2.86 5.10 10.40
C ASP A 33 1.97 3.98 9.85
N ILE A 34 1.00 4.34 9.02
CA ILE A 34 0.23 3.37 8.25
C ILE A 34 1.14 2.79 7.17
N LYS A 35 1.29 1.47 7.18
CA LYS A 35 1.91 0.70 6.11
C LYS A 35 0.86 0.15 5.14
N ASP A 36 -0.17 -0.48 5.72
CA ASP A 36 -1.20 -1.20 4.97
C ASP A 36 -2.56 -0.51 5.13
N GLU A 37 -3.31 -0.40 4.04
CA GLU A 37 -4.61 0.25 3.99
C GLU A 37 -5.62 -0.61 3.20
N ALA A 38 -6.90 -0.35 3.38
CA ALA A 38 -7.96 -0.99 2.60
C ALA A 38 -7.95 -0.53 1.15
N THR A 39 -8.38 -1.43 0.24
CA THR A 39 -8.71 -1.02 -1.13
C THR A 39 -9.93 -0.11 -1.16
N GLU A 40 -10.03 0.76 -2.17
CA GLU A 40 -11.18 1.64 -2.33
C GLU A 40 -12.48 0.87 -2.52
N LEU A 41 -12.41 -0.26 -3.22
CA LEU A 41 -13.56 -1.16 -3.36
C LEU A 41 -14.11 -1.60 -1.99
N LYS A 42 -13.22 -1.94 -1.06
CA LYS A 42 -13.63 -2.28 0.32
C LYS A 42 -14.30 -1.11 1.00
N ARG A 43 -13.70 0.09 0.92
CA ARG A 43 -14.26 1.31 1.55
C ARG A 43 -15.67 1.61 1.03
N LEU A 44 -15.87 1.58 -0.29
CA LEU A 44 -17.18 1.76 -0.93
C LEU A 44 -18.22 0.73 -0.45
N VAL A 45 -17.84 -0.55 -0.46
CA VAL A 45 -18.71 -1.63 0.00
C VAL A 45 -19.10 -1.45 1.48
N PHE A 46 -18.18 -1.02 2.33
CA PHE A 46 -18.45 -0.83 3.76
C PHE A 46 -19.32 0.41 4.04
N ILE A 47 -19.12 1.49 3.30
CA ILE A 47 -19.98 2.69 3.36
C ILE A 47 -21.42 2.31 2.98
N ASP A 48 -21.60 1.63 1.86
CA ASP A 48 -22.92 1.27 1.38
C ASP A 48 -23.57 0.15 2.22
N ARG A 49 -22.78 -0.73 2.82
CA ARG A 49 -23.28 -1.69 3.81
C ARG A 49 -23.86 -0.99 5.04
N LYS A 50 -23.21 0.05 5.55
CA LYS A 50 -23.75 0.86 6.64
C LYS A 50 -25.03 1.59 6.25
N TYR A 51 -25.14 2.06 5.00
CA TYR A 51 -26.28 2.79 4.50
C TYR A 51 -27.50 1.89 4.23
N PHE A 52 -27.29 0.77 3.58
CA PHE A 52 -28.37 -0.13 3.20
C PHE A 52 -28.71 -1.19 4.25
N GLY A 53 -27.73 -1.58 5.10
CA GLY A 53 -27.92 -2.66 6.07
C GLY A 53 -28.30 -3.96 5.39
N ASP A 54 -29.33 -4.63 5.94
CA ASP A 54 -29.88 -5.88 5.44
C ASP A 54 -31.10 -5.70 4.51
N LYS A 55 -31.31 -4.47 3.98
CA LYS A 55 -32.42 -4.17 3.08
C LYS A 55 -32.36 -5.03 1.83
N ARG A 56 -33.52 -5.57 1.44
CA ARG A 56 -33.72 -6.30 0.19
C ARG A 56 -34.06 -5.34 -0.94
N ALA A 57 -33.93 -5.80 -2.19
CA ALA A 57 -34.16 -4.98 -3.37
C ALA A 57 -35.58 -4.38 -3.44
N ASP A 58 -36.59 -5.10 -2.89
CA ASP A 58 -37.98 -4.64 -2.83
C ASP A 58 -38.23 -3.57 -1.76
N GLU A 59 -37.29 -3.36 -0.86
CA GLU A 59 -37.34 -2.34 0.21
C GLU A 59 -36.59 -1.05 -0.16
N ILE A 60 -35.96 -1.02 -1.36
CA ILE A 60 -35.15 0.12 -1.82
C ILE A 60 -36.01 1.16 -2.51
N THR A 61 -35.84 2.43 -2.11
CA THR A 61 -36.54 3.55 -2.74
C THR A 61 -36.11 3.76 -4.18
N ALA A 62 -36.97 4.36 -5.01
CA ALA A 62 -36.62 4.66 -6.40
C ALA A 62 -35.37 5.54 -6.54
N VAL A 63 -35.15 6.45 -5.56
CA VAL A 63 -33.97 7.34 -5.51
C VAL A 63 -32.68 6.56 -5.28
N ASP A 64 -32.72 5.54 -4.45
CA ASP A 64 -31.55 4.74 -4.06
C ASP A 64 -31.26 3.57 -4.99
N LYS A 65 -32.15 3.28 -5.95
CA LYS A 65 -32.09 2.07 -6.76
C LYS A 65 -30.74 1.90 -7.47
N VAL A 66 -30.27 2.93 -8.17
CA VAL A 66 -29.00 2.88 -8.92
C VAL A 66 -27.81 2.66 -7.97
N ARG A 67 -27.81 3.37 -6.84
CA ARG A 67 -26.76 3.21 -5.82
C ARG A 67 -26.76 1.80 -5.24
N PHE A 68 -27.94 1.25 -4.97
CA PHE A 68 -28.07 -0.14 -4.46
C PHE A 68 -27.60 -1.18 -5.46
N GLU A 69 -27.97 -1.05 -6.75
CA GLU A 69 -27.49 -1.93 -7.81
C GLU A 69 -25.95 -1.88 -7.95
N THR A 70 -25.37 -0.67 -7.87
CA THR A 70 -23.92 -0.46 -7.87
C THR A 70 -23.27 -1.14 -6.66
N TYR A 71 -23.83 -0.94 -5.47
CA TYR A 71 -23.38 -1.58 -4.23
C TYR A 71 -23.40 -3.11 -4.36
N GLN A 72 -24.47 -3.71 -4.87
CA GLN A 72 -24.56 -5.16 -5.04
C GLN A 72 -23.48 -5.70 -6.00
N ALA A 73 -23.24 -5.00 -7.11
CA ALA A 73 -22.17 -5.36 -8.04
C ALA A 73 -20.78 -5.26 -7.42
N GLN A 74 -20.51 -4.16 -6.70
CA GLN A 74 -19.25 -3.93 -5.99
C GLN A 74 -19.05 -4.96 -4.86
N LYS A 75 -20.09 -5.22 -4.07
CA LYS A 75 -20.07 -6.21 -3.01
C LYS A 75 -19.74 -7.61 -3.55
N LYS A 76 -20.40 -8.02 -4.63
CA LYS A 76 -20.10 -9.31 -5.27
C LYS A 76 -18.64 -9.40 -5.68
N LYS A 77 -18.11 -8.37 -6.34
CA LYS A 77 -16.71 -8.32 -6.76
C LYS A 77 -15.75 -8.37 -5.57
N TYR A 78 -16.05 -7.61 -4.52
CA TYR A 78 -15.25 -7.61 -3.29
C TYR A 78 -15.24 -9.01 -2.63
N ASP A 79 -16.40 -9.65 -2.49
CA ASP A 79 -16.52 -10.97 -1.90
C ASP A 79 -15.73 -12.02 -2.72
N GLU A 80 -15.76 -11.94 -4.06
CA GLU A 80 -14.98 -12.79 -4.96
C GLU A 80 -13.46 -12.55 -4.80
N GLU A 81 -13.01 -11.30 -4.69
CA GLU A 81 -11.60 -10.94 -4.44
C GLU A 81 -11.12 -11.46 -3.09
N VAL A 82 -11.92 -11.28 -2.02
CA VAL A 82 -11.59 -11.79 -0.69
C VAL A 82 -11.46 -13.31 -0.69
N ALA A 83 -12.40 -14.02 -1.31
CA ALA A 83 -12.34 -15.47 -1.41
C ALA A 83 -11.12 -15.95 -2.20
N LYS A 84 -10.82 -15.29 -3.33
CA LYS A 84 -9.64 -15.59 -4.15
C LYS A 84 -8.35 -15.36 -3.39
N ASN A 85 -8.22 -14.23 -2.68
CA ASN A 85 -7.02 -13.89 -1.92
C ASN A 85 -6.82 -14.87 -0.76
N ALA A 86 -7.88 -15.25 -0.07
CA ALA A 86 -7.82 -16.26 0.99
C ALA A 86 -7.37 -17.64 0.45
N ALA A 87 -7.91 -18.08 -0.68
CA ALA A 87 -7.49 -19.33 -1.31
C ALA A 87 -6.03 -19.27 -1.79
N THR A 88 -5.60 -18.14 -2.36
CA THR A 88 -4.21 -17.93 -2.80
C THR A 88 -3.26 -17.94 -1.61
N TYR A 89 -3.59 -17.23 -0.52
CA TYR A 89 -2.82 -17.25 0.73
C TYR A 89 -2.62 -18.67 1.24
N GLN A 90 -3.68 -19.48 1.31
CA GLN A 90 -3.59 -20.87 1.78
C GLN A 90 -2.68 -21.71 0.88
N ASN A 91 -2.76 -21.54 -0.44
CA ASN A 91 -1.90 -22.27 -1.37
C ASN A 91 -0.41 -21.88 -1.23
N ILE A 92 -0.11 -20.59 -1.06
CA ILE A 92 1.27 -20.10 -0.85
C ILE A 92 1.79 -20.57 0.51
N LYS A 93 0.93 -20.48 1.54
CA LYS A 93 1.27 -20.94 2.88
C LYS A 93 1.65 -22.42 2.89
N MET A 94 0.91 -23.27 2.20
CA MET A 94 1.28 -24.69 2.07
C MET A 94 2.65 -24.89 1.41
N LEU A 95 3.00 -24.06 0.41
CA LEU A 95 4.34 -24.11 -0.20
C LEU A 95 5.41 -23.66 0.79
N ALA A 96 5.19 -22.57 1.52
CA ALA A 96 6.12 -22.05 2.52
C ALA A 96 6.33 -23.05 3.68
N ASP A 97 5.24 -23.60 4.21
CA ASP A 97 5.28 -24.62 5.27
C ASP A 97 6.07 -25.85 4.83
N TYR A 98 5.85 -26.35 3.60
CA TYR A 98 6.62 -27.45 3.04
C TYR A 98 8.13 -27.10 2.92
N MET A 99 8.46 -25.91 2.41
CA MET A 99 9.85 -25.45 2.30
C MET A 99 10.51 -25.37 3.68
N GLN A 100 9.76 -24.95 4.70
CA GLN A 100 10.23 -24.93 6.08
C GLN A 100 10.49 -26.35 6.60
N HIS A 101 9.59 -27.31 6.34
CA HIS A 101 9.81 -28.72 6.72
C HIS A 101 11.07 -29.29 6.06
N VAL A 102 11.36 -28.95 4.79
CA VAL A 102 12.61 -29.37 4.12
C VAL A 102 13.82 -28.74 4.80
N LYS A 103 13.76 -27.43 5.14
CA LYS A 103 14.84 -26.73 5.89
C LYS A 103 15.09 -27.40 7.24
N ASP A 104 14.04 -27.69 8.01
CA ASP A 104 14.12 -28.30 9.33
C ASP A 104 14.78 -29.69 9.26
N ALA A 105 14.48 -30.47 8.21
CA ALA A 105 15.07 -31.79 7.98
C ALA A 105 16.52 -31.78 7.43
N SER A 106 17.01 -30.59 7.02
CA SER A 106 18.30 -30.46 6.32
C SER A 106 19.19 -29.33 6.88
N ASN A 107 19.19 -29.15 8.20
CA ASN A 107 20.01 -28.16 8.90
C ASN A 107 19.87 -26.73 8.37
N GLY A 108 18.65 -26.33 8.01
CA GLY A 108 18.31 -24.98 7.52
C GLY A 108 18.54 -24.77 6.01
N VAL A 109 18.94 -25.79 5.26
CA VAL A 109 19.27 -25.66 3.83
C VAL A 109 18.08 -26.06 2.96
N PHE A 110 17.65 -25.13 2.08
CA PHE A 110 16.71 -25.44 1.02
C PHE A 110 17.40 -25.40 -0.34
N SER A 111 17.48 -26.55 -1.01
CA SER A 111 18.15 -26.72 -2.31
C SER A 111 17.43 -27.75 -3.18
N LYS A 112 17.88 -27.93 -4.41
CA LYS A 112 17.40 -29.00 -5.29
C LYS A 112 17.63 -30.37 -4.69
N GLU A 113 18.81 -30.56 -4.07
CA GLU A 113 19.26 -31.82 -3.45
C GLU A 113 18.45 -32.12 -2.19
N THR A 114 18.29 -31.15 -1.29
CA THR A 114 17.51 -31.31 -0.06
C THR A 114 16.04 -31.53 -0.34
N ASN A 115 15.46 -30.83 -1.31
CA ASN A 115 14.11 -31.07 -1.78
C ASN A 115 13.95 -32.47 -2.37
N ALA A 116 14.93 -32.96 -3.12
CA ALA A 116 14.85 -34.28 -3.73
C ALA A 116 15.01 -35.43 -2.72
N SER A 117 15.82 -35.24 -1.65
CA SER A 117 16.06 -36.22 -0.60
C SER A 117 15.04 -36.21 0.53
N TYR A 118 14.24 -35.12 0.65
CA TYR A 118 13.20 -35.04 1.66
C TYR A 118 12.11 -36.08 1.44
N VAL A 119 11.72 -36.75 2.52
CA VAL A 119 10.64 -37.75 2.51
C VAL A 119 9.30 -37.04 2.88
N PRO A 120 8.39 -36.83 1.91
CA PRO A 120 7.13 -36.18 2.19
C PRO A 120 6.29 -36.92 3.22
N GLN A 121 5.71 -36.21 4.17
CA GLN A 121 4.91 -36.77 5.26
C GLN A 121 3.49 -37.19 4.85
N ASN A 122 3.01 -36.66 3.72
CA ASN A 122 1.66 -36.90 3.21
C ASN A 122 1.58 -36.67 1.68
N GLU A 123 0.43 -37.03 1.08
CA GLU A 123 0.21 -36.90 -0.35
C GLU A 123 0.22 -35.43 -0.83
N MET A 124 -0.14 -34.47 0.03
CA MET A 124 -0.06 -33.06 -0.32
C MET A 124 1.38 -32.61 -0.48
N GLU A 125 2.23 -32.90 0.48
CA GLU A 125 3.67 -32.60 0.40
C GLU A 125 4.35 -33.25 -0.80
N LYS A 126 3.95 -34.46 -1.16
CA LYS A 126 4.44 -35.16 -2.36
C LYS A 126 4.09 -34.39 -3.65
N LYS A 127 2.88 -33.82 -3.73
CA LYS A 127 2.47 -32.96 -4.84
C LYS A 127 3.28 -31.67 -4.85
N ILE A 128 3.47 -31.04 -3.68
CA ILE A 128 4.26 -29.81 -3.54
C ILE A 128 5.71 -30.06 -3.92
N GLN A 129 6.34 -31.12 -3.45
CA GLN A 129 7.70 -31.52 -3.84
C GLN A 129 7.88 -31.59 -5.36
N SER A 130 6.93 -32.22 -6.03
CA SER A 130 6.95 -32.37 -7.47
C SER A 130 6.79 -31.01 -8.17
N ARG A 131 5.95 -30.11 -7.65
CA ARG A 131 5.77 -28.76 -8.17
C ARG A 131 7.01 -27.89 -7.97
N ILE A 132 7.68 -27.98 -6.83
CA ILE A 132 8.91 -27.26 -6.54
C ILE A 132 10.04 -27.67 -7.48
N LYS A 133 10.11 -28.94 -7.87
CA LYS A 133 11.07 -29.39 -8.91
C LYS A 133 10.90 -28.64 -10.22
N LEU A 134 9.67 -28.26 -10.59
CA LEU A 134 9.42 -27.47 -11.81
C LEU A 134 9.89 -26.03 -11.65
N PHE A 135 9.72 -25.42 -10.47
CA PHE A 135 10.20 -24.06 -10.24
C PHE A 135 11.74 -23.98 -10.33
N PHE A 136 12.46 -25.03 -9.92
CA PHE A 136 13.91 -25.08 -10.06
C PHE A 136 14.44 -25.17 -11.50
N ILE A 137 13.56 -25.24 -12.50
CA ILE A 137 13.94 -25.11 -13.92
C ILE A 137 14.31 -23.66 -14.24
N SER A 138 13.62 -22.69 -13.63
CA SER A 138 13.74 -21.27 -13.94
C SER A 138 14.24 -20.40 -12.77
N LEU A 139 14.19 -20.90 -11.54
CA LEU A 139 14.55 -20.14 -10.34
C LEU A 139 15.65 -20.86 -9.56
N SER A 140 16.55 -20.08 -8.94
CA SER A 140 17.44 -20.61 -7.91
C SER A 140 16.66 -20.90 -6.62
N PRO A 141 17.18 -21.72 -5.68
CA PRO A 141 16.57 -21.92 -4.38
C PRO A 141 16.31 -20.62 -3.60
N GLU A 142 17.26 -19.69 -3.65
CA GLU A 142 17.18 -18.37 -2.98
C GLU A 142 16.12 -17.48 -3.62
N GLN A 143 16.04 -17.48 -4.95
CA GLN A 143 15.00 -16.75 -5.68
C GLN A 143 13.62 -17.32 -5.35
N LEU A 144 13.45 -18.63 -5.33
CA LEU A 144 12.19 -19.28 -4.98
C LEU A 144 11.78 -18.97 -3.53
N ASP A 145 12.72 -19.02 -2.59
CA ASP A 145 12.45 -18.67 -1.19
C ASP A 145 12.02 -17.21 -1.04
N HIS A 146 12.68 -16.30 -1.74
CA HIS A 146 12.33 -14.88 -1.77
C HIS A 146 10.93 -14.63 -2.36
N GLU A 147 10.63 -15.23 -3.49
CA GLU A 147 9.33 -15.09 -4.17
C GLU A 147 8.17 -15.63 -3.32
N ILE A 148 8.34 -16.82 -2.72
CA ILE A 148 7.31 -17.42 -1.87
C ILE A 148 7.12 -16.61 -0.58
N SER A 149 8.19 -16.16 0.06
CA SER A 149 8.14 -15.35 1.27
C SER A 149 7.48 -13.99 1.01
N GLY A 150 7.83 -13.34 -0.10
CA GLY A 150 7.23 -12.07 -0.52
C GLY A 150 5.74 -12.21 -0.83
N ALA A 151 5.37 -13.24 -1.59
CA ALA A 151 3.98 -13.52 -1.90
C ALA A 151 3.16 -13.89 -0.64
N LEU A 152 3.74 -14.67 0.28
CA LEU A 152 3.09 -15.03 1.55
C LEU A 152 2.76 -13.78 2.36
N SER A 153 3.74 -12.89 2.54
CA SER A 153 3.57 -11.62 3.28
C SER A 153 2.49 -10.74 2.63
N MET A 154 2.53 -10.60 1.31
CA MET A 154 1.54 -9.79 0.57
C MET A 154 0.11 -10.30 0.75
N PHE A 155 -0.13 -11.61 0.56
CA PHE A 155 -1.47 -12.17 0.69
C PHE A 155 -1.94 -12.29 2.14
N GLU A 156 -1.03 -12.43 3.11
CA GLU A 156 -1.35 -12.36 4.54
C GLU A 156 -1.94 -10.98 4.90
N VAL A 157 -1.31 -9.91 4.43
CA VAL A 157 -1.81 -8.54 4.61
C VAL A 157 -3.19 -8.39 3.97
N GLN A 158 -3.40 -8.86 2.75
CA GLN A 158 -4.70 -8.75 2.07
C GLN A 158 -5.81 -9.49 2.82
N VAL A 159 -5.55 -10.70 3.32
CA VAL A 159 -6.50 -11.47 4.13
C VAL A 159 -6.79 -10.75 5.44
N LYS A 160 -5.76 -10.25 6.12
CA LYS A 160 -5.88 -9.47 7.36
C LYS A 160 -6.71 -8.21 7.11
N MET A 161 -6.37 -7.44 6.09
CA MET A 161 -7.05 -6.18 5.77
C MET A 161 -8.51 -6.38 5.37
N ALA A 162 -8.92 -7.56 4.89
CA ALA A 162 -10.33 -7.85 4.60
C ALA A 162 -11.22 -7.78 5.85
N SER A 163 -10.70 -8.09 7.04
CA SER A 163 -11.45 -8.14 8.31
C SER A 163 -11.31 -6.88 9.19
N ILE A 164 -10.32 -6.02 8.93
CA ILE A 164 -10.02 -4.85 9.76
C ILE A 164 -10.89 -3.65 9.34
N ASP A 165 -11.38 -2.88 10.31
CA ASP A 165 -11.90 -1.54 10.07
C ASP A 165 -10.72 -0.56 9.88
N ALA A 166 -10.40 -0.29 8.62
CA ALA A 166 -9.26 0.55 8.25
C ALA A 166 -9.42 2.00 8.71
N ASP A 167 -10.65 2.52 8.77
CA ASP A 167 -10.91 3.88 9.24
C ASP A 167 -10.60 4.03 10.74
N SER A 168 -10.99 3.02 11.54
CA SER A 168 -10.67 3.00 12.98
C SER A 168 -9.16 2.87 13.23
N VAL A 169 -8.45 2.04 12.45
CA VAL A 169 -6.99 1.92 12.54
C VAL A 169 -6.33 3.25 12.17
N ARG A 170 -6.76 3.87 11.09
CA ARG A 170 -6.24 5.18 10.67
C ARG A 170 -6.47 6.25 11.73
N ALA A 171 -7.66 6.36 12.27
CA ALA A 171 -7.99 7.32 13.33
C ALA A 171 -7.08 7.15 14.56
N SER A 172 -6.71 5.90 14.90
CA SER A 172 -5.82 5.63 16.03
C SER A 172 -4.36 5.94 15.78
N ILE A 173 -3.90 5.90 14.52
CA ILE A 173 -2.49 6.12 14.14
C ILE A 173 -2.26 7.57 13.73
N VAL A 174 -3.01 8.05 12.72
CA VAL A 174 -2.84 9.38 12.13
C VAL A 174 -3.56 10.45 12.94
N GLY A 175 -4.66 10.09 13.59
CA GLY A 175 -5.48 10.99 14.40
C GLY A 175 -6.38 11.91 13.57
N ASP A 176 -6.52 11.65 12.26
CA ASP A 176 -7.43 12.38 11.39
C ASP A 176 -8.78 11.65 11.23
N ASP A 177 -9.80 12.40 10.81
CA ASP A 177 -11.04 11.82 10.30
C ASP A 177 -10.92 11.62 8.77
N PRO A 178 -10.83 10.37 8.28
CA PRO A 178 -10.65 10.11 6.86
C PRO A 178 -11.83 10.58 5.99
N ASN A 179 -12.99 10.82 6.59
CA ASN A 179 -14.20 11.29 5.89
C ASN A 179 -14.37 12.83 5.95
N ASN A 180 -13.56 13.51 6.76
CA ASN A 180 -13.55 14.97 6.83
C ASN A 180 -12.56 15.55 5.81
N LEU A 181 -13.05 15.86 4.61
CA LEU A 181 -12.24 16.43 3.52
C LEU A 181 -11.73 17.84 3.82
N SER A 182 -12.34 18.57 4.75
CA SER A 182 -11.88 19.92 5.12
C SER A 182 -10.63 19.92 6.00
N GLN A 183 -10.32 18.79 6.64
CA GLN A 183 -9.13 18.65 7.47
C GLN A 183 -7.89 18.50 6.59
N ARG A 184 -7.00 19.49 6.58
CA ARG A 184 -5.79 19.53 5.77
C ARG A 184 -4.53 19.22 6.55
N PHE A 185 -4.44 19.65 7.80
CA PHE A 185 -3.25 19.57 8.64
C PHE A 185 -3.31 18.32 9.52
N TYR A 186 -2.62 17.27 9.13
CA TYR A 186 -2.42 16.00 9.84
C TYR A 186 -1.21 15.30 9.25
N GLY A 187 -0.76 14.24 9.87
CA GLY A 187 0.41 13.51 9.41
C GLY A 187 1.66 13.84 10.24
N CYS A 188 2.82 13.58 9.68
CA CYS A 188 4.11 13.82 10.34
C CYS A 188 5.24 14.00 9.33
N ASN A 189 6.40 14.45 9.82
CA ASN A 189 7.61 14.66 9.00
C ASN A 189 8.41 13.39 8.71
N ARG A 190 7.94 12.19 9.09
CA ARG A 190 8.57 10.89 8.74
C ARG A 190 8.18 10.47 7.33
N TYR A 191 8.67 11.18 6.34
CA TYR A 191 8.35 10.96 4.92
C TYR A 191 8.85 9.62 4.36
N GLU A 192 9.84 8.97 4.97
CA GLU A 192 10.32 7.65 4.56
C GLU A 192 9.27 6.55 4.84
N GLY A 193 8.62 6.63 6.01
CA GLY A 193 7.62 5.66 6.46
C GLY A 193 8.19 4.23 6.59
N PRO A 194 7.34 3.21 6.75
CA PRO A 194 7.76 1.82 6.95
C PRO A 194 8.21 1.11 5.66
N ASP A 195 7.97 1.69 4.48
CA ASP A 195 8.39 1.13 3.19
C ASP A 195 8.69 2.26 2.19
N ALA A 196 9.97 2.60 2.05
CA ALA A 196 10.44 3.67 1.17
C ALA A 196 10.89 3.17 -0.22
N MET A 197 10.83 1.87 -0.51
CA MET A 197 11.47 1.27 -1.69
C MET A 197 11.00 1.92 -3.00
N HIS A 198 9.70 2.00 -3.24
CA HIS A 198 9.14 2.55 -4.49
C HIS A 198 9.48 4.03 -4.66
N GLY A 199 9.27 4.86 -3.62
CA GLY A 199 9.59 6.29 -3.65
C GLY A 199 11.08 6.56 -3.85
N THR A 200 11.95 5.78 -3.19
CA THR A 200 13.41 5.84 -3.37
C THR A 200 13.81 5.50 -4.80
N HIS A 201 13.23 4.44 -5.37
CA HIS A 201 13.52 4.03 -6.75
C HIS A 201 13.10 5.10 -7.76
N VAL A 202 11.88 5.64 -7.64
CA VAL A 202 11.39 6.72 -8.51
C VAL A 202 12.26 7.96 -8.39
N SER A 203 12.58 8.38 -7.16
CA SER A 203 13.46 9.55 -6.89
C SER A 203 14.86 9.35 -7.46
N GLY A 204 15.41 8.14 -7.34
CA GLY A 204 16.70 7.78 -7.91
C GLY A 204 16.73 7.89 -9.44
N ILE A 205 15.68 7.42 -10.14
CA ILE A 205 15.57 7.57 -11.60
C ILE A 205 15.50 9.07 -11.98
N ILE A 206 14.75 9.87 -11.22
CA ILE A 206 14.61 11.30 -11.51
C ILE A 206 15.92 12.06 -11.25
N ALA A 207 16.52 11.91 -10.07
CA ALA A 207 17.55 12.82 -9.54
C ALA A 207 18.73 12.09 -8.87
N GLY A 208 19.01 10.83 -9.21
CA GLY A 208 20.20 10.13 -8.70
C GLY A 208 21.47 10.91 -8.99
N THR A 209 22.37 10.99 -8.01
CA THR A 209 23.63 11.76 -8.12
C THR A 209 24.46 11.26 -9.28
N ARG A 210 24.79 12.19 -10.19
CA ARG A 210 25.52 11.87 -11.43
C ARG A 210 27.03 11.86 -11.20
N GLY A 211 27.72 10.98 -11.95
CA GLY A 211 29.18 10.95 -11.98
C GLY A 211 29.85 10.48 -10.69
N ASN A 212 29.14 9.84 -9.78
CA ASN A 212 29.67 9.32 -8.52
C ASN A 212 30.20 7.88 -8.60
N GLY A 213 30.09 7.22 -9.76
CA GLY A 213 30.51 5.85 -9.98
C GLY A 213 29.65 4.78 -9.32
N VAL A 214 28.46 5.14 -8.80
CA VAL A 214 27.53 4.24 -8.11
C VAL A 214 26.17 4.24 -8.80
N GLY A 215 25.67 3.07 -9.19
CA GLY A 215 24.36 2.92 -9.77
C GLY A 215 24.20 3.62 -11.13
N ILE A 216 23.07 4.27 -11.35
CA ILE A 216 22.73 5.01 -12.56
C ILE A 216 22.68 6.51 -12.29
N ASP A 217 22.97 7.30 -13.31
CA ASP A 217 22.77 8.76 -13.26
C ASP A 217 21.29 9.10 -13.36
N GLY A 218 20.80 9.99 -12.53
CA GLY A 218 19.43 10.50 -12.62
C GLY A 218 19.22 11.29 -13.91
N VAL A 219 17.98 11.28 -14.43
CA VAL A 219 17.65 11.99 -15.68
C VAL A 219 17.77 13.50 -15.55
N ALA A 220 17.36 14.06 -14.41
CA ALA A 220 17.38 15.50 -14.12
C ALA A 220 18.60 15.89 -13.29
N ASN A 221 19.50 16.68 -13.89
CA ASN A 221 20.79 17.02 -13.26
C ASN A 221 20.70 17.90 -11.99
N ASN A 222 19.71 18.80 -11.94
CA ASN A 222 19.60 19.81 -10.87
C ASN A 222 18.24 19.76 -10.16
N ALA A 223 17.55 18.62 -10.20
CA ALA A 223 16.29 18.46 -9.50
C ALA A 223 16.51 18.27 -8.00
N ARG A 224 15.69 18.95 -7.20
CA ARG A 224 15.55 18.71 -5.76
C ARG A 224 14.26 17.92 -5.53
N ILE A 225 14.28 16.95 -4.64
CA ILE A 225 13.15 16.08 -4.36
C ILE A 225 12.45 16.55 -3.09
N MET A 226 11.15 16.77 -3.19
CA MET A 226 10.22 16.93 -2.07
C MET A 226 9.43 15.63 -1.95
N VAL A 227 9.52 14.96 -0.81
CA VAL A 227 8.89 13.65 -0.62
C VAL A 227 7.52 13.82 0.05
N LEU A 228 6.45 13.38 -0.61
CA LEU A 228 5.10 13.38 -0.07
C LEU A 228 4.55 11.96 -0.01
N ARG A 229 4.48 11.42 1.21
CA ARG A 229 4.00 10.06 1.42
C ARG A 229 2.48 10.06 1.59
N ALA A 230 1.77 9.63 0.55
CA ALA A 230 0.31 9.57 0.50
C ALA A 230 -0.24 8.20 0.05
N VAL A 231 0.65 7.25 -0.32
CA VAL A 231 0.27 5.95 -0.89
C VAL A 231 0.76 4.82 0.02
N PRO A 232 -0.14 4.07 0.67
CA PRO A 232 0.19 2.88 1.47
C PRO A 232 0.24 1.62 0.60
N ASN A 233 0.50 0.46 1.20
CA ASN A 233 0.13 -0.82 0.59
C ASN A 233 -1.40 -0.96 0.62
N GLY A 234 -2.04 -0.98 -0.54
CA GLY A 234 -3.48 -0.86 -0.73
C GLY A 234 -3.79 0.35 -1.61
N ASP A 235 -5.00 0.90 -1.53
CA ASP A 235 -5.34 2.07 -2.34
C ASP A 235 -5.17 3.36 -1.54
N GLU A 236 -4.56 4.36 -2.16
CA GLU A 236 -4.46 5.72 -1.66
C GLU A 236 -5.84 6.33 -1.36
N ARG A 237 -5.90 7.22 -0.39
CA ARG A 237 -7.11 7.99 -0.11
C ARG A 237 -7.12 9.29 -0.90
N ASP A 238 -8.25 9.62 -1.49
CA ASP A 238 -8.43 10.87 -2.27
C ASP A 238 -8.09 12.11 -1.43
N LYS A 239 -8.40 12.09 -0.12
CA LYS A 239 -8.05 13.14 0.83
C LYS A 239 -6.54 13.35 0.93
N ASP A 240 -5.77 12.25 1.08
CA ASP A 240 -4.31 12.33 1.23
C ASP A 240 -3.66 12.83 -0.07
N VAL A 241 -4.11 12.31 -1.21
CA VAL A 241 -3.63 12.73 -2.54
C VAL A 241 -3.89 14.22 -2.77
N ALA A 242 -5.11 14.68 -2.52
CA ALA A 242 -5.48 16.08 -2.70
C ALA A 242 -4.69 17.01 -1.78
N ASN A 243 -4.50 16.62 -0.51
CA ASN A 243 -3.73 17.42 0.44
C ASN A 243 -2.23 17.41 0.10
N ALA A 244 -1.69 16.27 -0.39
CA ALA A 244 -0.31 16.20 -0.87
C ALA A 244 -0.07 17.11 -2.10
N ILE A 245 -1.02 17.16 -3.04
CA ILE A 245 -0.93 18.08 -4.19
C ILE A 245 -0.93 19.55 -3.70
N ARG A 246 -1.83 19.93 -2.80
CA ARG A 246 -1.88 21.29 -2.25
C ARG A 246 -0.61 21.63 -1.49
N TYR A 247 -0.11 20.71 -0.64
CA TYR A 247 1.17 20.88 0.03
C TYR A 247 2.33 21.13 -0.96
N ALA A 248 2.41 20.30 -2.01
CA ALA A 248 3.46 20.45 -3.03
C ALA A 248 3.44 21.84 -3.68
N VAL A 249 2.26 22.35 -4.00
CA VAL A 249 2.08 23.67 -4.60
C VAL A 249 2.46 24.77 -3.62
N ASP A 250 1.94 24.72 -2.40
CA ASP A 250 2.17 25.71 -1.34
C ASP A 250 3.67 25.83 -1.01
N ASN A 251 4.40 24.70 -1.07
CA ASN A 251 5.85 24.61 -0.85
C ASN A 251 6.70 24.70 -2.15
N GLY A 252 6.13 25.22 -3.24
CA GLY A 252 6.85 25.66 -4.43
C GLY A 252 7.32 24.58 -5.39
N ALA A 253 6.78 23.34 -5.33
CA ALA A 253 7.06 22.31 -6.31
C ALA A 253 6.70 22.77 -7.73
N LYS A 254 7.56 22.45 -8.71
CA LYS A 254 7.36 22.82 -10.13
C LYS A 254 6.82 21.66 -10.96
N VAL A 255 7.06 20.43 -10.51
CA VAL A 255 6.61 19.20 -11.13
C VAL A 255 6.16 18.25 -10.04
N ILE A 256 5.01 17.63 -10.17
CA ILE A 256 4.51 16.60 -9.26
C ILE A 256 4.50 15.28 -10.01
N ASN A 257 5.26 14.29 -9.52
CA ASN A 257 5.25 12.94 -10.04
C ASN A 257 4.30 12.07 -9.20
N MET A 258 3.33 11.42 -9.86
CA MET A 258 2.33 10.58 -9.23
C MET A 258 2.35 9.18 -9.88
N SER A 259 3.25 8.30 -9.40
CA SER A 259 3.44 6.95 -9.92
C SER A 259 2.50 5.94 -9.23
N PHE A 260 1.21 6.21 -9.21
CA PHE A 260 0.18 5.40 -8.58
C PHE A 260 -1.17 5.55 -9.29
N GLY A 261 -2.15 4.76 -8.86
CA GLY A 261 -3.53 4.85 -9.35
C GLY A 261 -4.39 3.70 -8.85
N LYS A 262 -5.70 3.88 -8.88
CA LYS A 262 -6.70 2.91 -8.44
C LYS A 262 -7.89 2.84 -9.40
N TYR A 263 -8.63 1.74 -9.34
CA TYR A 263 -9.79 1.51 -10.22
C TYR A 263 -11.08 2.15 -9.72
N TYR A 264 -11.18 2.39 -8.43
CA TYR A 264 -12.35 2.98 -7.77
C TYR A 264 -11.98 4.31 -7.15
N VAL A 265 -12.94 5.21 -7.05
CA VAL A 265 -12.74 6.55 -6.49
C VAL A 265 -13.97 6.94 -5.67
N LEU A 266 -13.77 7.51 -4.50
CA LEU A 266 -14.84 7.97 -3.60
C LEU A 266 -15.06 9.49 -3.73
N HIS A 267 -13.98 10.27 -3.79
CA HIS A 267 -14.00 11.74 -3.77
C HIS A 267 -13.21 12.33 -4.93
N LYS A 268 -13.55 11.92 -6.18
CA LYS A 268 -12.86 12.40 -7.38
C LYS A 268 -12.84 13.94 -7.47
N ASP A 269 -13.96 14.58 -7.17
CA ASP A 269 -14.08 16.05 -7.28
C ASP A 269 -13.07 16.76 -6.38
N TYR A 270 -12.78 16.22 -5.20
CA TYR A 270 -11.82 16.78 -4.25
C TYR A 270 -10.38 16.72 -4.78
N VAL A 271 -10.02 15.65 -5.48
CA VAL A 271 -8.73 15.51 -6.17
C VAL A 271 -8.67 16.44 -7.38
N ASP A 272 -9.75 16.49 -8.19
CA ASP A 272 -9.83 17.37 -9.37
C ASP A 272 -9.67 18.85 -8.98
N GLU A 273 -10.22 19.26 -7.83
CA GLU A 273 -10.02 20.61 -7.28
C GLU A 273 -8.57 20.88 -6.88
N ALA A 274 -7.88 19.88 -6.28
CA ALA A 274 -6.47 20.01 -5.95
C ALA A 274 -5.60 20.09 -7.21
N VAL A 275 -5.92 19.33 -8.25
CA VAL A 275 -5.24 19.44 -9.55
C VAL A 275 -5.46 20.80 -10.19
N LYS A 276 -6.68 21.34 -10.17
CA LYS A 276 -6.96 22.71 -10.64
C LYS A 276 -6.21 23.79 -9.84
N TYR A 277 -6.04 23.55 -8.54
CA TYR A 277 -5.24 24.43 -7.68
C TYR A 277 -3.76 24.46 -8.08
N ALA A 278 -3.24 23.34 -8.59
CA ALA A 278 -1.86 23.19 -9.03
C ALA A 278 -1.58 23.77 -10.44
N MET A 279 -2.61 24.02 -11.23
CA MET A 279 -2.50 24.56 -12.62
C MET A 279 -2.51 26.08 -12.64
#